data_57fd81f01b6286465b1b65be23edc136
#
_entry.id   57fd81f01b6286465b1b65be23edc136
#
_cell.length_a   1.000
_cell.length_b   1.000
_cell.length_c   1.000
_cell.angle_alpha   90.00
_cell.angle_beta   90.00
_cell.angle_gamma   90.00
#
_symmetry.space_group_name_H-M   'P 1'
#
loop_
_entity.id
_entity.type
_entity.pdbx_description
1 polymer ?
#
loop_
_entity_poly.entity_id
_entity_poly.type
_entity_poly.pdbx_seq_one_letter_code
_entity_poly.pdbx_strand_id
1 'polypeptide(L)'
;MIEEDRLVSPLEGDGDQRADRALRPLSLGDYRGQPAVREQMEIFIEAARARGDALDHTLIFGPPGLGKTTLANIIANEMGVAIRSTSGPVIEKKGDLLAALTSLEPHDVLFVDEIHRLSPAIEEVLYPAMEDFQVDIAIGEGPAARTIKMSLPPFTLVGATTRTGLLTAPLRDRFGIVQRLEFYSVEDLAAIVLRAADLIEIPCDEPGAFTIGRRSRGTPRIANRLLRQVRDYVQVRGNGYITEQSADEALNLFQVDANGFDHMDRRLLTTMIEKFDGGPVGIDSLAAAVGEERDTLEDVFEPYLIQQGYVMRTPRGRVATRRAYEHFGYASLPPGREGAMGDLFEPGEPENTGSA
;
A
#
# COMPACT_ATOMS: atom_id res chain seq x y z
N MET A 1 -16.65 -3.94 8.80
CA MET A 1 -16.55 -3.73 10.27
C MET A 1 -15.51 -4.64 10.95
N ILE A 2 -15.34 -5.91 10.52
CA ILE A 2 -14.37 -6.84 11.18
C ILE A 2 -12.91 -6.58 10.75
N GLU A 3 -12.69 -5.97 9.60
CA GLU A 3 -11.36 -5.84 8.99
C GLU A 3 -10.54 -4.64 9.51
N GLU A 4 -11.22 -3.55 9.86
CA GLU A 4 -10.55 -2.36 10.43
C GLU A 4 -9.92 -2.64 11.78
N ASP A 5 -10.43 -3.64 12.52
CA ASP A 5 -9.95 -4.01 13.86
C ASP A 5 -8.83 -5.08 13.85
N ARG A 6 -8.44 -5.61 12.68
CA ARG A 6 -7.36 -6.60 12.60
C ARG A 6 -5.98 -5.97 12.82
N LEU A 7 -5.18 -6.56 13.72
CA LEU A 7 -3.83 -6.07 14.03
C LEU A 7 -2.87 -6.06 12.84
N VAL A 8 -3.03 -7.01 11.93
CA VAL A 8 -2.21 -7.14 10.72
C VAL A 8 -2.93 -6.69 9.45
N SER A 9 -4.07 -6.00 9.57
CA SER A 9 -4.73 -5.38 8.42
C SER A 9 -3.91 -4.20 7.90
N PRO A 10 -3.65 -4.13 6.59
CA PRO A 10 -3.02 -2.96 6.00
C PRO A 10 -3.99 -1.78 5.82
N LEU A 11 -5.30 -1.97 6.13
CA LEU A 11 -6.28 -0.89 6.13
C LEU A 11 -6.16 -0.03 7.39
N GLU A 12 -6.56 1.22 7.27
CA GLU A 12 -6.48 2.21 8.35
C GLU A 12 -7.75 2.16 9.21
N GLY A 13 -7.61 1.83 10.50
CA GLY A 13 -8.70 1.91 11.47
C GLY A 13 -8.88 3.32 12.04
N ASP A 14 -10.07 3.64 12.53
CA ASP A 14 -10.41 4.98 13.06
C ASP A 14 -9.48 5.45 14.19
N GLY A 15 -9.00 4.54 15.03
CA GLY A 15 -8.08 4.83 16.14
C GLY A 15 -6.62 5.04 15.73
N ASP A 16 -6.23 4.52 14.57
CA ASP A 16 -4.84 4.52 14.09
C ASP A 16 -4.41 5.86 13.48
N GLN A 17 -5.34 6.60 12.88
CA GLN A 17 -5.05 7.79 12.08
C GLN A 17 -4.24 8.86 12.82
N ARG A 18 -4.59 9.18 14.06
CA ARG A 18 -3.89 10.23 14.84
C ARG A 18 -2.52 9.75 15.29
N ALA A 19 -2.43 8.52 15.78
CA ALA A 19 -1.19 7.92 16.23
C ALA A 19 -0.21 7.71 15.06
N ASP A 20 -0.70 7.23 13.93
CA ASP A 20 0.12 7.03 12.73
C ASP A 20 0.66 8.34 12.15
N ARG A 21 -0.11 9.44 12.21
CA ARG A 21 0.38 10.77 11.77
C ARG A 21 1.61 11.23 12.54
N ALA A 22 1.65 11.01 13.85
CA ALA A 22 2.78 11.39 14.68
C ALA A 22 4.06 10.56 14.37
N LEU A 23 3.90 9.34 13.87
CA LEU A 23 5.01 8.44 13.55
C LEU A 23 5.53 8.60 12.11
N ARG A 24 4.80 9.33 11.23
CA ARG A 24 5.18 9.50 9.83
C ARG A 24 6.48 10.29 9.70
N PRO A 25 7.42 9.85 8.84
CA PRO A 25 8.57 10.67 8.49
C PRO A 25 8.13 11.93 7.75
N LEU A 26 8.83 13.04 8.00
CA LEU A 26 8.54 14.33 7.38
C LEU A 26 9.53 14.69 6.28
N SER A 27 10.65 13.98 6.17
CA SER A 27 11.71 14.22 5.18
C SER A 27 12.11 12.93 4.45
N LEU A 28 12.74 13.04 3.29
CA LEU A 28 13.35 11.91 2.58
C LEU A 28 14.48 11.26 3.40
N GLY A 29 15.18 12.03 4.24
CA GLY A 29 16.23 11.53 5.13
C GLY A 29 15.69 10.56 6.20
N ASP A 30 14.47 10.79 6.67
CA ASP A 30 13.78 9.95 7.65
C ASP A 30 13.00 8.78 7.01
N TYR A 31 12.79 8.84 5.69
CA TYR A 31 12.05 7.83 4.94
C TYR A 31 12.91 6.59 4.75
N ARG A 32 12.67 5.55 5.55
CA ARG A 32 13.39 4.28 5.52
C ARG A 32 12.78 3.34 4.49
N GLY A 33 13.64 2.49 3.91
CA GLY A 33 13.26 1.57 2.83
C GLY A 33 13.06 2.28 1.49
N GLN A 34 12.58 1.55 0.48
CA GLN A 34 12.30 2.07 -0.87
C GLN A 34 13.49 2.84 -1.50
N PRO A 35 14.74 2.31 -1.52
CA PRO A 35 15.92 3.08 -1.85
C PRO A 35 15.87 3.72 -3.24
N ALA A 36 15.36 3.00 -4.25
CA ALA A 36 15.24 3.51 -5.61
C ALA A 36 14.24 4.67 -5.72
N VAL A 37 13.08 4.55 -5.03
CA VAL A 37 12.07 5.62 -4.97
C VAL A 37 12.65 6.86 -4.30
N ARG A 38 13.36 6.68 -3.19
CA ARG A 38 13.96 7.79 -2.45
C ARG A 38 15.00 8.52 -3.30
N GLU A 39 15.93 7.82 -3.92
CA GLU A 39 16.96 8.39 -4.78
C GLU A 39 16.37 9.16 -5.97
N GLN A 40 15.37 8.58 -6.65
CA GLN A 40 14.69 9.25 -7.75
C GLN A 40 13.95 10.51 -7.31
N MET A 41 13.21 10.43 -6.19
CA MET A 41 12.46 11.58 -5.68
C MET A 41 13.38 12.71 -5.21
N GLU A 42 14.53 12.39 -4.61
CA GLU A 42 15.56 13.38 -4.25
C GLU A 42 16.01 14.16 -5.48
N ILE A 43 16.35 13.47 -6.58
CA ILE A 43 16.77 14.10 -7.84
C ILE A 43 15.64 15.00 -8.41
N PHE A 44 14.40 14.49 -8.48
CA PHE A 44 13.31 15.26 -9.07
C PHE A 44 12.95 16.50 -8.25
N ILE A 45 12.94 16.39 -6.92
CA ILE A 45 12.62 17.49 -6.02
C ILE A 45 13.74 18.54 -6.06
N GLU A 46 15.02 18.15 -5.99
CA GLU A 46 16.13 19.09 -6.08
C GLU A 46 16.14 19.83 -7.42
N ALA A 47 15.89 19.13 -8.52
CA ALA A 47 15.83 19.73 -9.84
C ALA A 47 14.67 20.73 -9.97
N ALA A 48 13.47 20.40 -9.49
CA ALA A 48 12.31 21.30 -9.49
C ALA A 48 12.57 22.56 -8.64
N ARG A 49 13.12 22.39 -7.43
CA ARG A 49 13.51 23.50 -6.55
C ARG A 49 14.57 24.40 -7.16
N ALA A 50 15.59 23.84 -7.82
CA ALA A 50 16.64 24.61 -8.46
C ALA A 50 16.12 25.46 -9.62
N ARG A 51 15.10 25.02 -10.33
CA ARG A 51 14.43 25.79 -11.39
C ARG A 51 13.38 26.78 -10.87
N GLY A 52 12.88 26.60 -9.63
CA GLY A 52 11.77 27.35 -9.09
C GLY A 52 10.41 26.95 -9.67
N ASP A 53 10.30 25.69 -10.13
CA ASP A 53 9.11 25.14 -10.76
C ASP A 53 8.30 24.27 -9.78
N ALA A 54 7.02 24.03 -10.09
CA ALA A 54 6.28 22.93 -9.48
C ALA A 54 6.93 21.58 -9.86
N LEU A 55 6.84 20.59 -8.97
CA LEU A 55 7.25 19.23 -9.31
C LEU A 55 6.29 18.66 -10.38
N ASP A 56 6.81 17.83 -11.27
CA ASP A 56 5.97 17.10 -12.23
C ASP A 56 4.90 16.28 -11.52
N HIS A 57 3.73 16.15 -12.15
CA HIS A 57 2.64 15.35 -11.61
C HIS A 57 3.12 13.92 -11.33
N THR A 58 2.85 13.43 -10.11
CA THR A 58 3.42 12.20 -9.59
C THR A 58 2.34 11.17 -9.28
N LEU A 59 2.47 9.97 -9.83
CA LEU A 59 1.62 8.81 -9.50
C LEU A 59 2.38 7.87 -8.56
N ILE A 60 1.80 7.60 -7.39
CA ILE A 60 2.35 6.66 -6.41
C ILE A 60 1.42 5.46 -6.31
N PHE A 61 1.94 4.26 -6.58
CA PHE A 61 1.11 3.07 -6.53
C PHE A 61 1.78 1.91 -5.78
N GLY A 62 0.95 0.99 -5.30
CA GLY A 62 1.39 -0.19 -4.56
C GLY A 62 0.35 -0.64 -3.54
N PRO A 63 0.55 -1.79 -2.90
CA PRO A 63 -0.34 -2.32 -1.86
C PRO A 63 -0.70 -1.29 -0.77
N PRO A 64 -1.80 -1.48 -0.04
CA PRO A 64 -2.16 -0.59 1.05
C PRO A 64 -1.13 -0.62 2.18
N GLY A 65 -1.00 0.49 2.93
CA GLY A 65 -0.13 0.58 4.11
C GLY A 65 1.37 0.76 3.86
N LEU A 66 1.81 0.89 2.59
CA LEU A 66 3.23 1.05 2.22
C LEU A 66 3.75 2.49 2.31
N GLY A 67 2.92 3.47 2.64
CA GLY A 67 3.35 4.85 2.83
C GLY A 67 3.12 5.78 1.63
N LYS A 68 2.15 5.52 0.74
CA LYS A 68 1.80 6.41 -0.39
C LYS A 68 1.46 7.83 0.09
N THR A 69 0.59 7.96 1.06
CA THR A 69 0.22 9.24 1.69
C THR A 69 1.41 9.89 2.40
N THR A 70 2.29 9.08 3.00
CA THR A 70 3.51 9.57 3.65
C THR A 70 4.45 10.20 2.63
N LEU A 71 4.69 9.53 1.50
CA LEU A 71 5.54 10.06 0.44
C LEU A 71 4.98 11.35 -0.17
N ALA A 72 3.65 11.46 -0.34
CA ALA A 72 3.00 12.70 -0.78
C ALA A 72 3.25 13.87 0.19
N ASN A 73 3.18 13.63 1.50
CA ASN A 73 3.50 14.65 2.51
C ASN A 73 4.98 15.02 2.49
N ILE A 74 5.88 14.05 2.33
CA ILE A 74 7.31 14.31 2.20
C ILE A 74 7.59 15.19 0.97
N ILE A 75 6.99 14.91 -0.19
CA ILE A 75 7.12 15.72 -1.39
C ILE A 75 6.75 17.18 -1.10
N ALA A 76 5.61 17.43 -0.48
CA ALA A 76 5.20 18.80 -0.15
C ALA A 76 6.15 19.48 0.83
N ASN A 77 6.59 18.78 1.87
CA ASN A 77 7.55 19.30 2.86
C ASN A 77 8.91 19.62 2.23
N GLU A 78 9.45 18.72 1.41
CA GLU A 78 10.72 18.94 0.71
C GLU A 78 10.63 20.07 -0.32
N MET A 79 9.51 20.22 -1.00
CA MET A 79 9.25 21.36 -1.90
C MET A 79 9.00 22.67 -1.14
N GLY A 80 8.69 22.62 0.16
CA GLY A 80 8.40 23.78 1.01
C GLY A 80 7.04 24.42 0.69
N VAL A 81 6.05 23.63 0.28
CA VAL A 81 4.72 24.07 -0.14
C VAL A 81 3.60 23.40 0.67
N ALA A 82 2.38 23.92 0.57
CA ALA A 82 1.23 23.31 1.22
C ALA A 82 0.75 22.06 0.47
N ILE A 83 0.13 21.13 1.23
CA ILE A 83 -0.54 19.95 0.68
C ILE A 83 -2.04 20.04 0.95
N ARG A 84 -2.83 19.91 -0.11
CA ARG A 84 -4.28 19.74 -0.05
C ARG A 84 -4.61 18.28 -0.31
N SER A 85 -5.19 17.61 0.68
CA SER A 85 -5.49 16.18 0.58
C SER A 85 -6.96 15.93 0.39
N THR A 86 -7.30 15.08 -0.56
CA THR A 86 -8.64 14.55 -0.83
C THR A 86 -8.54 13.09 -1.28
N SER A 87 -9.65 12.47 -1.61
CA SER A 87 -9.66 11.11 -2.15
C SER A 87 -10.69 10.96 -3.27
N GLY A 88 -10.47 9.97 -4.16
CA GLY A 88 -11.40 9.68 -5.26
C GLY A 88 -12.85 9.54 -4.81
N PRO A 89 -13.15 8.75 -3.76
CA PRO A 89 -14.52 8.62 -3.24
C PRO A 89 -15.17 9.91 -2.71
N VAL A 90 -14.38 10.86 -2.23
CA VAL A 90 -14.88 12.15 -1.70
C VAL A 90 -15.22 13.13 -2.83
N ILE A 91 -14.56 13.02 -3.98
CA ILE A 91 -14.82 13.85 -5.14
C ILE A 91 -15.99 13.24 -5.94
N GLU A 92 -17.21 13.57 -5.57
CA GLU A 92 -18.39 13.05 -6.23
C GLU A 92 -18.82 13.86 -7.46
N LYS A 93 -18.55 15.17 -7.47
CA LYS A 93 -18.99 16.12 -8.50
C LYS A 93 -17.82 16.94 -9.02
N LYS A 94 -17.95 17.43 -10.28
CA LYS A 94 -16.96 18.35 -10.87
C LYS A 94 -16.70 19.58 -9.98
N GLY A 95 -17.72 20.06 -9.26
CA GLY A 95 -17.62 21.19 -8.34
C GLY A 95 -16.67 20.93 -7.15
N ASP A 96 -16.62 19.70 -6.64
CA ASP A 96 -15.74 19.34 -5.53
C ASP A 96 -14.28 19.42 -5.96
N LEU A 97 -13.97 18.89 -7.15
CA LEU A 97 -12.64 18.98 -7.74
C LEU A 97 -12.26 20.44 -8.06
N LEU A 98 -13.17 21.21 -8.66
CA LEU A 98 -12.95 22.62 -8.95
C LEU A 98 -12.66 23.43 -7.68
N ALA A 99 -13.40 23.17 -6.59
CA ALA A 99 -13.14 23.84 -5.31
C ALA A 99 -11.74 23.50 -4.77
N ALA A 100 -11.31 22.24 -4.88
CA ALA A 100 -9.96 21.83 -4.49
C ALA A 100 -8.88 22.53 -5.35
N LEU A 101 -9.02 22.51 -6.68
CA LEU A 101 -8.07 23.13 -7.62
C LEU A 101 -7.97 24.65 -7.46
N THR A 102 -9.10 25.34 -7.28
CA THR A 102 -9.13 26.81 -7.15
C THR A 102 -8.63 27.32 -5.79
N SER A 103 -8.49 26.44 -4.83
CA SER A 103 -7.93 26.78 -3.51
C SER A 103 -6.40 26.63 -3.41
N LEU A 104 -5.74 26.18 -4.50
CA LEU A 104 -4.30 25.99 -4.54
C LEU A 104 -3.57 27.33 -4.72
N GLU A 105 -2.44 27.44 -4.06
CA GLU A 105 -1.45 28.48 -4.30
C GLU A 105 -0.36 27.97 -5.26
N PRO A 106 0.50 28.86 -5.81
CA PRO A 106 1.56 28.43 -6.72
C PRO A 106 2.45 27.36 -6.10
N HIS A 107 2.66 26.28 -6.85
CA HIS A 107 3.47 25.09 -6.53
C HIS A 107 2.89 24.17 -5.44
N ASP A 108 1.70 24.45 -4.90
CA ASP A 108 1.04 23.57 -3.93
C ASP A 108 0.88 22.14 -4.46
N VAL A 109 0.80 21.20 -3.55
CA VAL A 109 0.52 19.79 -3.84
C VAL A 109 -0.97 19.50 -3.63
N LEU A 110 -1.65 19.04 -4.67
CA LEU A 110 -2.95 18.40 -4.57
C LEU A 110 -2.76 16.89 -4.48
N PHE A 111 -3.03 16.31 -3.32
CA PHE A 111 -2.98 14.86 -3.11
C PHE A 111 -4.37 14.24 -3.25
N VAL A 112 -4.51 13.27 -4.15
CA VAL A 112 -5.75 12.51 -4.37
C VAL A 112 -5.48 11.03 -4.07
N ASP A 113 -5.96 10.56 -2.92
CA ASP A 113 -5.88 9.13 -2.58
C ASP A 113 -6.96 8.34 -3.34
N GLU A 114 -6.69 7.06 -3.62
CA GLU A 114 -7.56 6.18 -4.40
C GLU A 114 -8.06 6.84 -5.70
N ILE A 115 -7.14 7.49 -6.43
CA ILE A 115 -7.43 8.28 -7.63
C ILE A 115 -8.15 7.46 -8.72
N HIS A 116 -7.97 6.13 -8.75
CA HIS A 116 -8.67 5.23 -9.67
C HIS A 116 -10.20 5.17 -9.47
N ARG A 117 -10.70 5.73 -8.36
CA ARG A 117 -12.14 5.80 -8.07
C ARG A 117 -12.81 7.09 -8.56
N LEU A 118 -12.07 7.95 -9.22
CA LEU A 118 -12.66 9.11 -9.89
C LEU A 118 -13.57 8.67 -11.05
N SER A 119 -14.69 9.35 -11.20
CA SER A 119 -15.55 9.11 -12.36
C SER A 119 -14.93 9.68 -13.63
N PRO A 120 -15.20 9.12 -14.82
CA PRO A 120 -14.70 9.65 -16.09
C PRO A 120 -15.00 11.16 -16.30
N ALA A 121 -16.16 11.61 -15.83
CA ALA A 121 -16.55 13.01 -15.92
C ALA A 121 -15.69 13.95 -15.07
N ILE A 122 -15.12 13.43 -13.98
CA ILE A 122 -14.19 14.17 -13.11
C ILE A 122 -12.78 14.12 -13.69
N GLU A 123 -12.36 12.98 -14.22
CA GLU A 123 -11.06 12.86 -14.92
C GLU A 123 -10.94 13.86 -16.08
N GLU A 124 -12.00 14.06 -16.85
CA GLU A 124 -12.03 15.05 -17.93
C GLU A 124 -11.72 16.49 -17.48
N VAL A 125 -12.02 16.85 -16.24
CA VAL A 125 -11.66 18.15 -15.66
C VAL A 125 -10.19 18.20 -15.26
N LEU A 126 -9.61 17.06 -14.84
CA LEU A 126 -8.20 16.98 -14.49
C LEU A 126 -7.27 17.14 -15.69
N TYR A 127 -7.65 16.66 -16.87
CA TYR A 127 -6.77 16.70 -18.04
C TYR A 127 -6.26 18.11 -18.38
N PRO A 128 -7.11 19.11 -18.64
CA PRO A 128 -6.63 20.46 -18.91
C PRO A 128 -6.00 21.12 -17.67
N ALA A 129 -6.41 20.72 -16.47
CA ALA A 129 -5.79 21.21 -15.24
C ALA A 129 -4.34 20.76 -15.10
N MET A 130 -4.02 19.51 -15.50
CA MET A 130 -2.67 18.97 -15.47
C MET A 130 -1.79 19.45 -16.62
N GLU A 131 -2.35 19.58 -17.84
CA GLU A 131 -1.56 19.95 -19.03
C GLU A 131 -1.33 21.44 -19.15
N ASP A 132 -2.39 22.24 -18.98
CA ASP A 132 -2.40 23.67 -19.30
C ASP A 132 -2.59 24.58 -18.07
N PHE A 133 -2.74 24.00 -16.87
CA PHE A 133 -3.12 24.70 -15.65
C PHE A 133 -4.39 25.56 -15.86
N GLN A 134 -5.39 24.96 -16.50
CA GLN A 134 -6.68 25.60 -16.79
C GLN A 134 -7.84 24.67 -16.51
N VAL A 135 -8.96 25.24 -16.16
CA VAL A 135 -10.23 24.50 -16.01
C VAL A 135 -11.35 25.23 -16.75
N ASP A 136 -12.25 24.42 -17.32
CA ASP A 136 -13.43 24.90 -18.01
C ASP A 136 -14.61 24.96 -17.04
N ILE A 137 -15.16 26.16 -16.83
CA ILE A 137 -16.31 26.41 -15.97
C ILE A 137 -17.52 26.74 -16.82
N ALA A 138 -18.57 25.93 -16.75
CA ALA A 138 -19.85 26.24 -17.39
C ALA A 138 -20.64 27.24 -16.53
N ILE A 139 -20.99 28.38 -17.09
CA ILE A 139 -21.81 29.41 -16.47
C ILE A 139 -23.16 29.49 -17.18
N GLY A 140 -24.26 29.40 -16.42
CA GLY A 140 -25.63 29.43 -16.94
C GLY A 140 -26.19 28.03 -17.20
N GLU A 141 -27.46 27.93 -17.53
CA GLU A 141 -28.19 26.70 -17.82
C GLU A 141 -28.78 26.72 -19.21
N GLY A 142 -28.96 25.54 -19.80
CA GLY A 142 -29.61 25.34 -21.11
C GLY A 142 -28.77 25.84 -22.29
N PRO A 143 -29.41 26.20 -23.43
CA PRO A 143 -28.72 26.59 -24.66
C PRO A 143 -27.90 27.87 -24.57
N ALA A 144 -28.07 28.67 -23.51
CA ALA A 144 -27.34 29.91 -23.25
C ALA A 144 -26.11 29.73 -22.35
N ALA A 145 -25.81 28.49 -21.91
CA ALA A 145 -24.64 28.19 -21.11
C ALA A 145 -23.35 28.55 -21.87
N ARG A 146 -22.44 29.23 -21.19
CA ARG A 146 -21.13 29.60 -21.73
C ARG A 146 -20.03 28.94 -20.93
N THR A 147 -19.01 28.44 -21.61
CA THR A 147 -17.80 27.93 -20.98
C THR A 147 -16.79 29.05 -20.84
N ILE A 148 -16.30 29.27 -19.63
CA ILE A 148 -15.21 30.20 -19.34
C ILE A 148 -14.00 29.37 -18.91
N LYS A 149 -12.85 29.65 -19.53
CA LYS A 149 -11.56 29.10 -19.12
C LYS A 149 -11.02 29.90 -17.94
N MET A 150 -10.72 29.24 -16.87
CA MET A 150 -10.08 29.83 -15.70
C MET A 150 -8.68 29.26 -15.54
N SER A 151 -7.68 30.13 -15.44
CA SER A 151 -6.30 29.72 -15.18
C SER A 151 -6.11 29.33 -13.71
N LEU A 152 -5.35 28.28 -13.49
CA LEU A 152 -4.89 27.84 -12.20
C LEU A 152 -3.43 28.23 -12.01
N PRO A 153 -2.96 28.40 -10.76
CA PRO A 153 -1.53 28.47 -10.53
C PRO A 153 -0.86 27.12 -10.89
N PRO A 154 0.41 27.10 -11.31
CA PRO A 154 1.15 25.85 -11.45
C PRO A 154 1.12 25.08 -10.14
N PHE A 155 0.78 23.80 -10.18
CA PHE A 155 0.65 22.91 -9.02
C PHE A 155 1.14 21.51 -9.34
N THR A 156 1.38 20.71 -8.30
CA THR A 156 1.71 19.29 -8.44
C THR A 156 0.51 18.44 -8.06
N LEU A 157 0.00 17.63 -8.99
CA LEU A 157 -0.93 16.55 -8.64
C LEU A 157 -0.14 15.33 -8.19
N VAL A 158 -0.39 14.85 -6.97
CA VAL A 158 0.09 13.56 -6.48
C VAL A 158 -1.09 12.62 -6.38
N GLY A 159 -1.19 11.68 -7.33
CA GLY A 159 -2.20 10.62 -7.30
C GLY A 159 -1.70 9.38 -6.59
N ALA A 160 -2.50 8.79 -5.72
CA ALA A 160 -2.20 7.51 -5.09
C ALA A 160 -3.23 6.45 -5.46
N THR A 161 -2.80 5.21 -5.68
CA THR A 161 -3.69 4.10 -5.99
C THR A 161 -3.13 2.75 -5.52
N THR A 162 -4.02 1.84 -5.16
CA THR A 162 -3.70 0.43 -4.97
C THR A 162 -3.84 -0.37 -6.27
N ARG A 163 -4.63 0.12 -7.24
CA ARG A 163 -5.06 -0.58 -8.47
C ARG A 163 -4.74 0.24 -9.73
N THR A 164 -3.50 0.23 -10.19
CA THR A 164 -3.10 0.96 -11.41
C THR A 164 -3.83 0.51 -12.66
N GLY A 165 -4.24 -0.74 -12.73
CA GLY A 165 -4.99 -1.28 -13.88
C GLY A 165 -6.40 -0.70 -14.05
N LEU A 166 -6.93 0.00 -13.03
CA LEU A 166 -8.22 0.69 -13.09
C LEU A 166 -8.09 2.15 -13.53
N LEU A 167 -6.87 2.70 -13.58
CA LEU A 167 -6.65 4.03 -14.13
C LEU A 167 -6.84 4.04 -15.65
N THR A 168 -7.52 5.07 -16.15
CA THR A 168 -7.61 5.27 -17.59
C THR A 168 -6.22 5.59 -18.17
N ALA A 169 -5.95 5.13 -19.39
CA ALA A 169 -4.68 5.43 -20.04
C ALA A 169 -4.45 6.95 -20.18
N PRO A 170 -5.45 7.78 -20.58
CA PRO A 170 -5.27 9.21 -20.65
C PRO A 170 -4.86 9.88 -19.33
N LEU A 171 -5.41 9.44 -18.18
CA LEU A 171 -5.01 9.98 -16.89
C LEU A 171 -3.59 9.53 -16.52
N ARG A 172 -3.28 8.25 -16.69
CA ARG A 172 -1.97 7.69 -16.34
C ARG A 172 -0.83 8.34 -17.12
N ASP A 173 -1.04 8.58 -18.42
CA ASP A 173 0.01 9.11 -19.32
C ASP A 173 0.35 10.60 -19.04
N ARG A 174 -0.45 11.28 -18.20
CA ARG A 174 -0.20 12.65 -17.76
C ARG A 174 0.66 12.77 -16.51
N PHE A 175 0.99 11.65 -15.88
CA PHE A 175 1.94 11.64 -14.78
C PHE A 175 3.36 11.53 -15.30
N GLY A 176 4.16 12.59 -15.12
CA GLY A 176 5.57 12.63 -15.52
C GLY A 176 6.46 11.77 -14.61
N ILE A 177 6.05 11.58 -13.35
CA ILE A 177 6.77 10.76 -12.36
C ILE A 177 5.85 9.62 -11.91
N VAL A 178 6.36 8.39 -12.00
CA VAL A 178 5.59 7.19 -11.59
C VAL A 178 6.43 6.39 -10.60
N GLN A 179 5.94 6.26 -9.37
CA GLN A 179 6.63 5.57 -8.27
C GLN A 179 5.85 4.35 -7.80
N ARG A 180 6.49 3.19 -7.87
CA ARG A 180 5.96 1.94 -7.34
C ARG A 180 6.53 1.68 -5.96
N LEU A 181 5.67 1.57 -4.94
CA LEU A 181 6.07 1.12 -3.62
C LEU A 181 5.98 -0.39 -3.52
N GLU A 182 7.01 -0.98 -2.97
CA GLU A 182 7.12 -2.42 -2.74
C GLU A 182 7.05 -2.74 -1.23
N PHE A 183 6.80 -4.00 -0.90
CA PHE A 183 6.87 -4.43 0.49
C PHE A 183 8.29 -4.23 1.03
N TYR A 184 8.35 -3.82 2.30
CA TYR A 184 9.61 -3.53 2.98
C TYR A 184 10.32 -4.81 3.40
N SER A 185 11.63 -4.76 3.47
CA SER A 185 12.43 -5.80 4.11
C SER A 185 12.17 -5.84 5.63
N VAL A 186 12.53 -6.93 6.27
CA VAL A 186 12.40 -7.05 7.73
C VAL A 186 13.33 -6.06 8.43
N GLU A 187 14.51 -5.83 7.87
CA GLU A 187 15.52 -4.87 8.35
C GLU A 187 15.01 -3.44 8.30
N ASP A 188 14.39 -3.05 7.17
CA ASP A 188 13.78 -1.72 7.04
C ASP A 188 12.64 -1.53 8.03
N LEU A 189 11.79 -2.55 8.22
CA LEU A 189 10.71 -2.50 9.19
C LEU A 189 11.22 -2.45 10.63
N ALA A 190 12.28 -3.17 10.98
CA ALA A 190 12.91 -3.08 12.28
C ALA A 190 13.45 -1.66 12.54
N ALA A 191 14.08 -1.04 11.55
CA ALA A 191 14.54 0.35 11.65
C ALA A 191 13.36 1.34 11.80
N ILE A 192 12.23 1.11 11.12
CA ILE A 192 11.00 1.90 11.30
C ILE A 192 10.44 1.72 12.70
N VAL A 193 10.42 0.48 13.23
CA VAL A 193 9.95 0.17 14.59
C VAL A 193 10.81 0.86 15.63
N LEU A 194 12.15 0.80 15.53
CA LEU A 194 13.06 1.48 16.46
C LEU A 194 12.81 2.99 16.48
N ARG A 195 12.76 3.62 15.30
CA ARG A 195 12.45 5.04 15.19
C ARG A 195 11.07 5.39 15.79
N ALA A 196 10.07 4.55 15.54
CA ALA A 196 8.72 4.75 16.06
C ALA A 196 8.68 4.54 17.59
N ALA A 197 9.43 3.57 18.13
CA ALA A 197 9.58 3.34 19.55
C ALA A 197 10.18 4.54 20.28
N ASP A 198 11.23 5.15 19.70
CA ASP A 198 11.83 6.38 20.24
C ASP A 198 10.82 7.54 20.27
N LEU A 199 10.01 7.71 19.21
CA LEU A 199 8.99 8.77 19.14
C LEU A 199 7.84 8.62 20.14
N ILE A 200 7.52 7.38 20.53
CA ILE A 200 6.50 7.10 21.57
C ILE A 200 7.11 6.84 22.93
N GLU A 201 8.41 7.13 23.09
CA GLU A 201 9.14 7.02 24.35
C GLU A 201 9.06 5.64 25.02
N ILE A 202 9.13 4.56 24.22
CA ILE A 202 9.19 3.18 24.69
C ILE A 202 10.55 2.55 24.36
N PRO A 203 11.34 2.14 25.36
CA PRO A 203 12.60 1.45 25.11
C PRO A 203 12.39 0.14 24.36
N CYS A 204 13.16 -0.05 23.28
CA CYS A 204 13.06 -1.23 22.42
C CYS A 204 14.47 -1.62 21.94
N ASP A 205 14.85 -2.89 22.09
CA ASP A 205 16.10 -3.39 21.52
C ASP A 205 15.94 -3.81 20.05
N GLU A 206 17.09 -3.97 19.36
CA GLU A 206 17.08 -4.41 17.96
C GLU A 206 16.41 -5.78 17.74
N PRO A 207 16.64 -6.81 18.58
CA PRO A 207 15.95 -8.10 18.45
C PRO A 207 14.43 -7.99 18.61
N GLY A 208 13.95 -7.16 19.54
CA GLY A 208 12.51 -6.90 19.71
C GLY A 208 11.90 -6.20 18.51
N ALA A 209 12.58 -5.17 17.99
CA ALA A 209 12.17 -4.48 16.78
C ALA A 209 12.17 -5.41 15.55
N PHE A 210 13.17 -6.28 15.42
CA PHE A 210 13.24 -7.28 14.36
C PHE A 210 12.08 -8.28 14.43
N THR A 211 11.72 -8.72 15.63
CA THR A 211 10.59 -9.61 15.86
C THR A 211 9.26 -8.98 15.44
N ILE A 212 9.04 -7.71 15.77
CA ILE A 212 7.88 -6.95 15.31
C ILE A 212 7.92 -6.77 13.78
N GLY A 213 9.07 -6.37 13.22
CA GLY A 213 9.27 -6.18 11.78
C GLY A 213 8.97 -7.44 10.98
N ARG A 214 9.46 -8.59 11.42
CA ARG A 214 9.24 -9.89 10.78
C ARG A 214 7.75 -10.26 10.69
N ARG A 215 6.96 -9.93 11.71
CA ARG A 215 5.51 -10.22 11.75
C ARG A 215 4.66 -9.13 11.10
N SER A 216 5.27 -8.06 10.58
CA SER A 216 4.57 -6.89 10.03
C SER A 216 4.19 -7.01 8.55
N ARG A 217 4.37 -8.18 7.93
CA ARG A 217 3.93 -8.47 6.56
C ARG A 217 4.48 -7.47 5.51
N GLY A 218 5.71 -7.01 5.68
CA GLY A 218 6.31 -6.05 4.76
C GLY A 218 5.69 -4.64 4.79
N THR A 219 4.88 -4.30 5.81
CA THR A 219 4.03 -3.11 5.80
C THR A 219 4.31 -2.21 7.01
N PRO A 220 4.78 -0.97 6.80
CA PRO A 220 5.06 0.00 7.89
C PRO A 220 3.85 0.30 8.79
N ARG A 221 2.64 0.36 8.22
CA ARG A 221 1.41 0.58 9.00
C ARG A 221 1.18 -0.55 10.01
N ILE A 222 1.36 -1.81 9.56
CA ILE A 222 1.23 -2.98 10.45
C ILE A 222 2.33 -2.94 11.50
N ALA A 223 3.57 -2.62 11.13
CA ALA A 223 4.69 -2.52 12.07
C ALA A 223 4.40 -1.53 13.19
N ASN A 224 3.91 -0.35 12.86
CA ASN A 224 3.52 0.66 13.85
C ASN A 224 2.35 0.20 14.74
N ARG A 225 1.36 -0.50 14.16
CA ARG A 225 0.22 -1.04 14.92
C ARG A 225 0.70 -2.12 15.90
N LEU A 226 1.50 -3.07 15.43
CA LEU A 226 2.06 -4.13 16.30
C LEU A 226 2.97 -3.55 17.39
N LEU A 227 3.79 -2.54 17.07
CA LEU A 227 4.60 -1.84 18.07
C LEU A 227 3.72 -1.28 19.21
N ARG A 228 2.61 -0.61 18.89
CA ARG A 228 1.69 -0.06 19.93
C ARG A 228 1.10 -1.16 20.79
N GLN A 229 0.72 -2.29 20.19
CA GLN A 229 0.17 -3.42 20.94
C GLN A 229 1.22 -4.06 21.87
N VAL A 230 2.44 -4.25 21.36
CA VAL A 230 3.56 -4.74 22.17
C VAL A 230 3.91 -3.76 23.31
N ARG A 231 3.90 -2.45 23.03
CA ARG A 231 4.05 -1.42 24.07
C ARG A 231 3.02 -1.58 25.18
N ASP A 232 1.74 -1.68 24.82
CA ASP A 232 0.65 -1.82 25.81
C ASP A 232 0.83 -3.11 26.64
N TYR A 233 1.27 -4.19 26.00
CA TYR A 233 1.58 -5.44 26.69
C TYR A 233 2.73 -5.28 27.70
N VAL A 234 3.87 -4.70 27.29
CA VAL A 234 5.03 -4.57 28.18
C VAL A 234 4.82 -3.55 29.31
N GLN A 235 3.97 -2.56 29.10
CA GLN A 235 3.57 -1.62 30.13
C GLN A 235 2.66 -2.24 31.20
N VAL A 236 1.81 -3.20 30.82
CA VAL A 236 0.85 -3.82 31.75
C VAL A 236 1.38 -5.11 32.37
N ARG A 237 2.08 -5.94 31.60
CA ARG A 237 2.53 -7.27 32.02
C ARG A 237 4.05 -7.44 32.08
N GLY A 238 4.79 -6.50 31.52
CA GLY A 238 6.25 -6.51 31.49
C GLY A 238 6.87 -5.45 32.40
N ASN A 239 8.09 -5.07 32.06
CA ASN A 239 8.89 -4.06 32.73
C ASN A 239 8.96 -2.71 31.98
N GLY A 240 8.12 -2.53 30.95
CA GLY A 240 8.11 -1.33 30.09
C GLY A 240 9.24 -1.31 29.05
N TYR A 241 9.90 -2.44 28.79
CA TYR A 241 10.99 -2.59 27.82
C TYR A 241 10.65 -3.66 26.80
N ILE A 242 10.79 -3.35 25.49
CA ILE A 242 10.52 -4.29 24.39
C ILE A 242 11.80 -5.07 24.08
N THR A 243 11.77 -6.38 24.31
CA THR A 243 12.79 -7.34 23.91
C THR A 243 12.21 -8.35 22.93
N GLU A 244 13.05 -9.18 22.33
CA GLU A 244 12.61 -10.29 21.49
C GLU A 244 11.57 -11.15 22.22
N GLN A 245 11.86 -11.55 23.47
CA GLN A 245 10.97 -12.39 24.25
C GLN A 245 9.63 -11.73 24.53
N SER A 246 9.63 -10.46 25.00
CA SER A 246 8.38 -9.75 25.31
C SER A 246 7.55 -9.45 24.06
N ALA A 247 8.20 -9.19 22.92
CA ALA A 247 7.53 -9.03 21.63
C ALA A 247 6.88 -10.35 21.16
N ASP A 248 7.60 -11.45 21.27
CA ASP A 248 7.07 -12.78 20.93
C ASP A 248 5.87 -13.18 21.80
N GLU A 249 5.97 -12.99 23.12
CA GLU A 249 4.89 -13.27 24.06
C GLU A 249 3.64 -12.42 23.76
N ALA A 250 3.82 -11.11 23.51
CA ALA A 250 2.73 -10.21 23.18
C ALA A 250 2.05 -10.60 21.87
N LEU A 251 2.83 -10.82 20.81
CA LEU A 251 2.29 -11.11 19.48
C LEU A 251 1.62 -12.48 19.42
N ASN A 252 2.13 -13.46 20.16
CA ASN A 252 1.47 -14.76 20.31
C ASN A 252 0.13 -14.63 21.07
N LEU A 253 0.08 -13.82 22.13
CA LEU A 253 -1.18 -13.52 22.84
C LEU A 253 -2.22 -12.88 21.91
N PHE A 254 -1.78 -12.01 21.00
CA PHE A 254 -2.64 -11.37 19.99
C PHE A 254 -2.86 -12.25 18.74
N GLN A 255 -2.44 -13.50 18.77
CA GLN A 255 -2.65 -14.49 17.70
C GLN A 255 -2.01 -14.12 16.36
N VAL A 256 -0.95 -13.33 16.38
CA VAL A 256 -0.10 -13.07 15.21
C VAL A 256 1.06 -14.07 15.24
N ASP A 257 1.12 -14.97 14.27
CA ASP A 257 2.15 -16.01 14.25
C ASP A 257 3.54 -15.53 13.78
N ALA A 258 4.51 -16.42 13.75
CA ALA A 258 5.90 -16.10 13.38
C ALA A 258 6.07 -15.54 11.94
N ASN A 259 5.11 -15.78 11.04
CA ASN A 259 5.08 -15.28 9.67
C ASN A 259 4.14 -14.06 9.51
N GLY A 260 3.59 -13.55 10.62
CA GLY A 260 2.66 -12.42 10.61
C GLY A 260 1.24 -12.79 10.17
N PHE A 261 0.88 -14.07 10.22
CA PHE A 261 -0.49 -14.49 9.91
C PHE A 261 -1.37 -14.35 11.14
N ASP A 262 -2.52 -13.71 10.95
CA ASP A 262 -3.58 -13.68 11.93
C ASP A 262 -4.62 -14.80 11.71
N HIS A 263 -5.69 -14.75 12.47
CA HIS A 263 -6.80 -15.70 12.37
C HIS A 263 -7.39 -15.79 10.94
N MET A 264 -7.52 -14.65 10.23
CA MET A 264 -8.16 -14.62 8.91
C MET A 264 -7.25 -15.18 7.83
N ASP A 265 -5.95 -14.87 7.85
CA ASP A 265 -4.98 -15.47 6.92
C ASP A 265 -4.97 -16.98 7.05
N ARG A 266 -4.92 -17.46 8.31
CA ARG A 266 -4.99 -18.89 8.59
C ARG A 266 -6.29 -19.50 8.09
N ARG A 267 -7.44 -18.86 8.37
CA ARG A 267 -8.75 -19.30 7.89
C ARG A 267 -8.83 -19.37 6.38
N LEU A 268 -8.27 -18.38 5.67
CA LEU A 268 -8.23 -18.37 4.21
C LEU A 268 -7.42 -19.55 3.66
N LEU A 269 -6.19 -19.70 4.13
CA LEU A 269 -5.29 -20.76 3.65
C LEU A 269 -5.80 -22.16 4.02
N THR A 270 -6.27 -22.38 5.27
CA THR A 270 -6.85 -23.66 5.68
C THR A 270 -8.14 -23.98 4.93
N THR A 271 -8.99 -22.96 4.64
CA THR A 271 -10.18 -23.15 3.81
C THR A 271 -9.81 -23.59 2.40
N MET A 272 -8.77 -22.98 1.79
CA MET A 272 -8.28 -23.42 0.48
C MET A 272 -7.81 -24.88 0.52
N ILE A 273 -7.05 -25.25 1.53
CA ILE A 273 -6.47 -26.60 1.66
C ILE A 273 -7.56 -27.64 1.95
N GLU A 274 -8.41 -27.41 2.96
CA GLU A 274 -9.35 -28.41 3.48
C GLU A 274 -10.65 -28.52 2.68
N LYS A 275 -11.17 -27.38 2.18
CA LYS A 275 -12.47 -27.38 1.50
C LYS A 275 -12.38 -27.41 -0.02
N PHE A 276 -11.23 -27.00 -0.57
CA PHE A 276 -11.02 -26.92 -2.02
C PHE A 276 -9.81 -27.73 -2.48
N ASP A 277 -9.30 -28.66 -1.69
CA ASP A 277 -8.14 -29.50 -1.98
C ASP A 277 -6.92 -28.70 -2.45
N GLY A 278 -6.73 -27.48 -1.89
CA GLY A 278 -5.69 -26.55 -2.28
C GLY A 278 -5.97 -25.76 -3.57
N GLY A 279 -7.14 -25.86 -4.15
CA GLY A 279 -7.55 -25.13 -5.37
C GLY A 279 -7.38 -25.97 -6.67
N PRO A 280 -7.52 -25.39 -7.87
CA PRO A 280 -7.83 -23.97 -8.10
C PRO A 280 -9.26 -23.61 -7.66
N VAL A 281 -9.39 -22.53 -6.92
CA VAL A 281 -10.67 -22.02 -6.44
C VAL A 281 -10.90 -20.61 -6.95
N GLY A 282 -12.12 -20.33 -7.43
CA GLY A 282 -12.54 -18.97 -7.80
C GLY A 282 -12.63 -18.04 -6.60
N ILE A 283 -12.32 -16.74 -6.81
CA ILE A 283 -12.32 -15.76 -5.72
C ILE A 283 -13.68 -15.64 -5.02
N ASP A 284 -14.78 -15.67 -5.78
CA ASP A 284 -16.12 -15.52 -5.24
C ASP A 284 -16.50 -16.72 -4.35
N SER A 285 -16.10 -17.94 -4.75
CA SER A 285 -16.31 -19.16 -3.94
C SER A 285 -15.47 -19.13 -2.66
N LEU A 286 -14.23 -18.62 -2.77
CA LEU A 286 -13.34 -18.49 -1.61
C LEU A 286 -13.88 -17.42 -0.65
N ALA A 287 -14.31 -16.27 -1.15
CA ALA A 287 -14.90 -15.18 -0.39
C ALA A 287 -16.13 -15.67 0.40
N ALA A 288 -17.06 -16.36 -0.27
CA ALA A 288 -18.23 -16.94 0.37
C ALA A 288 -17.85 -17.99 1.44
N ALA A 289 -16.83 -18.82 1.20
CA ALA A 289 -16.42 -19.86 2.14
C ALA A 289 -15.69 -19.32 3.38
N VAL A 290 -14.98 -18.20 3.23
CA VAL A 290 -14.27 -17.50 4.32
C VAL A 290 -15.21 -16.51 5.03
N GLY A 291 -16.27 -16.04 4.36
CA GLY A 291 -17.22 -15.06 4.90
C GLY A 291 -16.71 -13.64 4.81
N GLU A 292 -15.97 -13.32 3.73
CA GLU A 292 -15.41 -12.00 3.45
C GLU A 292 -15.83 -11.50 2.07
N GLU A 293 -15.68 -10.21 1.83
CA GLU A 293 -15.91 -9.62 0.51
C GLU A 293 -14.78 -9.96 -0.46
N ARG A 294 -15.12 -10.10 -1.73
CA ARG A 294 -14.15 -10.38 -2.79
C ARG A 294 -13.01 -9.35 -2.83
N ASP A 295 -13.37 -8.05 -2.83
CA ASP A 295 -12.40 -6.96 -2.94
C ASP A 295 -11.43 -6.96 -1.77
N THR A 296 -11.92 -7.30 -0.57
CA THR A 296 -11.11 -7.49 0.62
C THR A 296 -10.08 -8.59 0.43
N LEU A 297 -10.48 -9.75 -0.10
CA LEU A 297 -9.52 -10.82 -0.38
C LEU A 297 -8.46 -10.40 -1.41
N GLU A 298 -8.87 -9.72 -2.49
CA GLU A 298 -7.96 -9.32 -3.58
C GLU A 298 -6.99 -8.19 -3.19
N ASP A 299 -7.42 -7.25 -2.36
CA ASP A 299 -6.63 -6.07 -2.05
C ASP A 299 -5.81 -6.19 -0.76
N VAL A 300 -6.31 -6.95 0.21
CA VAL A 300 -5.74 -6.99 1.55
C VAL A 300 -4.98 -8.29 1.84
N PHE A 301 -5.56 -9.44 1.49
CA PHE A 301 -5.00 -10.74 1.86
C PHE A 301 -4.06 -11.29 0.78
N GLU A 302 -4.54 -11.37 -0.47
CA GLU A 302 -3.81 -12.00 -1.55
C GLU A 302 -2.43 -11.39 -1.83
N PRO A 303 -2.23 -10.04 -1.84
CA PRO A 303 -0.96 -9.47 -2.26
C PRO A 303 0.23 -9.97 -1.44
N TYR A 304 0.07 -10.04 -0.13
CA TYR A 304 1.10 -10.55 0.76
C TYR A 304 1.29 -12.07 0.62
N LEU A 305 0.20 -12.83 0.60
CA LEU A 305 0.24 -14.29 0.49
C LEU A 305 0.84 -14.76 -0.83
N ILE A 306 0.57 -14.04 -1.93
CA ILE A 306 1.14 -14.32 -3.25
C ILE A 306 2.63 -14.01 -3.26
N GLN A 307 3.03 -12.83 -2.75
CA GLN A 307 4.43 -12.43 -2.72
C GLN A 307 5.27 -13.37 -1.85
N GLN A 308 4.72 -13.81 -0.72
CA GLN A 308 5.39 -14.77 0.16
C GLN A 308 5.31 -16.21 -0.35
N GLY A 309 4.66 -16.43 -1.49
CA GLY A 309 4.58 -17.74 -2.13
C GLY A 309 3.69 -18.76 -1.41
N TYR A 310 2.69 -18.31 -0.65
CA TYR A 310 1.68 -19.19 -0.03
C TYR A 310 0.50 -19.46 -0.94
N VAL A 311 0.17 -18.51 -1.81
CA VAL A 311 -0.91 -18.59 -2.80
C VAL A 311 -0.36 -18.27 -4.17
N MET A 312 -0.84 -18.99 -5.19
CA MET A 312 -0.55 -18.72 -6.59
C MET A 312 -1.84 -18.41 -7.33
N ARG A 313 -1.81 -17.36 -8.17
CA ARG A 313 -2.95 -16.99 -9.04
C ARG A 313 -2.77 -17.67 -10.40
N THR A 314 -3.75 -18.44 -10.80
CA THR A 314 -3.80 -19.13 -12.09
C THR A 314 -5.01 -18.69 -12.92
N PRO A 315 -5.07 -18.95 -14.23
CA PRO A 315 -6.28 -18.68 -15.04
C PRO A 315 -7.54 -19.38 -14.55
N ARG A 316 -7.39 -20.49 -13.81
CA ARG A 316 -8.52 -21.27 -13.24
C ARG A 316 -8.91 -20.83 -11.84
N GLY A 317 -8.12 -19.98 -11.19
CA GLY A 317 -8.35 -19.54 -9.82
C GLY A 317 -7.09 -19.55 -8.95
N ARG A 318 -7.29 -19.50 -7.64
CA ARG A 318 -6.23 -19.47 -6.61
C ARG A 318 -5.85 -20.87 -6.21
N VAL A 319 -4.55 -21.08 -6.01
CA VAL A 319 -3.98 -22.38 -5.61
C VAL A 319 -3.09 -22.17 -4.41
N ALA A 320 -3.28 -22.97 -3.34
CA ALA A 320 -2.38 -23.01 -2.22
C ALA A 320 -1.08 -23.73 -2.63
N THR A 321 0.05 -23.13 -2.32
CA THR A 321 1.37 -23.68 -2.69
C THR A 321 1.84 -24.71 -1.68
N ARG A 322 2.91 -25.44 -2.00
CA ARG A 322 3.58 -26.36 -1.07
C ARG A 322 3.94 -25.69 0.25
N ARG A 323 4.40 -24.41 0.19
CA ARG A 323 4.74 -23.63 1.39
C ARG A 323 3.55 -23.44 2.33
N ALA A 324 2.33 -23.30 1.80
CA ALA A 324 1.12 -23.21 2.61
C ALA A 324 0.83 -24.52 3.34
N TYR A 325 0.98 -25.66 2.68
CA TYR A 325 0.82 -26.99 3.31
C TYR A 325 1.84 -27.23 4.41
N GLU A 326 3.12 -26.93 4.13
CA GLU A 326 4.22 -27.08 5.11
C GLU A 326 4.00 -26.21 6.35
N HIS A 327 3.53 -24.97 6.16
CA HIS A 327 3.27 -24.04 7.26
C HIS A 327 2.23 -24.55 8.25
N PHE A 328 1.19 -25.21 7.75
CA PHE A 328 0.12 -25.78 8.59
C PHE A 328 0.36 -27.25 8.97
N GLY A 329 1.50 -27.83 8.62
CA GLY A 329 1.85 -29.22 8.98
C GLY A 329 1.08 -30.28 8.23
N TYR A 330 0.50 -29.96 7.06
CA TYR A 330 -0.13 -30.96 6.19
C TYR A 330 0.96 -31.77 5.48
N ALA A 331 0.90 -33.11 5.61
CA ALA A 331 2.01 -34.00 5.25
C ALA A 331 2.29 -34.16 3.75
N SER A 332 1.40 -33.73 2.84
CA SER A 332 1.60 -33.84 1.39
C SER A 332 0.63 -32.97 0.57
N LEU A 333 1.07 -32.54 -0.60
CA LEU A 333 0.18 -32.11 -1.67
C LEU A 333 -0.75 -33.27 -2.09
N PRO A 334 -2.01 -32.99 -2.49
CA PRO A 334 -2.87 -34.03 -3.04
C PRO A 334 -2.18 -34.79 -4.18
N PRO A 335 -2.34 -36.14 -4.27
CA PRO A 335 -1.71 -36.93 -5.32
C PRO A 335 -2.08 -36.42 -6.71
N GLY A 336 -1.08 -36.23 -7.59
CA GLY A 336 -1.23 -35.72 -8.93
C GLY A 336 -0.80 -34.26 -9.17
N ARG A 337 -0.36 -33.53 -8.14
CA ARG A 337 0.14 -32.14 -8.26
C ARG A 337 1.66 -32.01 -8.14
N GLU A 338 2.37 -33.06 -7.79
CA GLU A 338 3.82 -33.03 -7.69
C GLU A 338 4.52 -32.71 -9.04
N GLY A 339 3.95 -33.12 -10.17
CA GLY A 339 4.50 -32.84 -11.50
C GLY A 339 4.14 -31.45 -12.07
N ALA A 340 2.99 -30.88 -11.71
CA ALA A 340 2.53 -29.61 -12.27
C ALA A 340 3.23 -28.37 -11.65
N MET A 341 3.89 -28.50 -10.53
CA MET A 341 4.65 -27.46 -9.85
C MET A 341 6.16 -27.51 -10.15
N GLY A 342 6.72 -28.69 -10.47
CA GLY A 342 8.14 -28.86 -10.80
C GLY A 342 8.52 -28.17 -12.13
N ASP A 343 7.65 -28.27 -13.13
CA ASP A 343 7.91 -27.69 -14.47
C ASP A 343 7.85 -26.16 -14.54
N LEU A 344 7.36 -25.48 -13.53
CA LEU A 344 7.24 -24.01 -13.53
C LEU A 344 8.44 -23.27 -12.90
N PHE A 345 9.36 -23.99 -12.24
CA PHE A 345 10.50 -23.42 -11.53
C PHE A 345 11.85 -24.05 -11.90
N GLU A 346 11.92 -24.99 -12.82
CA GLU A 346 13.21 -25.38 -13.38
C GLU A 346 13.68 -24.29 -14.37
N PRO A 347 14.85 -23.68 -14.14
CA PRO A 347 15.47 -22.83 -15.15
C PRO A 347 15.77 -23.76 -16.36
N GLY A 348 15.14 -23.47 -17.51
CA GLY A 348 15.32 -24.23 -18.74
C GLY A 348 16.80 -24.49 -18.98
N GLU A 349 17.20 -25.76 -19.12
CA GLU A 349 18.54 -26.14 -19.54
C GLU A 349 18.82 -25.45 -20.89
N PRO A 350 20.01 -24.88 -21.09
CA PRO A 350 20.36 -24.29 -22.37
C PRO A 350 20.37 -25.39 -23.43
N GLU A 351 19.53 -25.24 -24.46
CA GLU A 351 19.54 -26.12 -25.64
C GLU A 351 20.97 -26.22 -26.18
N ASN A 352 21.52 -27.42 -26.05
CA ASN A 352 22.81 -27.79 -26.61
C ASN A 352 22.64 -27.96 -28.13
N THR A 353 22.79 -26.87 -28.89
CA THR A 353 22.92 -26.94 -30.33
C THR A 353 24.28 -27.53 -30.66
N GLY A 354 24.35 -28.86 -30.56
CA GLY A 354 25.48 -29.63 -31.06
C GLY A 354 25.45 -29.63 -32.61
N SER A 355 26.52 -29.11 -33.14
CA SER A 355 26.93 -29.15 -34.54
C SER A 355 26.97 -30.56 -35.14
N ALA A 356 26.45 -30.70 -36.31
CA ALA A 356 26.99 -31.56 -37.36
C ALA A 356 26.79 -30.92 -38.74
#